data_1aa240795bb0991ea19bd0103fab4347
#
_entry.id   1aa240795bb0991ea19bd0103fab4347
#
_cell.length_a   1.000
_cell.length_b   1.000
_cell.length_c   1.000
_cell.angle_alpha   90.00
_cell.angle_beta   90.00
_cell.angle_gamma   90.00
#
_symmetry.space_group_name_H-M   'P 1'
#
loop_
_entity.id
_entity.type
_entity.pdbx_description
1 polymer ?
#
loop_
_entity_poly.entity_id
_entity_poly.type
_entity_poly.pdbx_seq_one_letter_code
_entity_poly.pdbx_strand_id
1 'polypeptide(L)'
;MSAAVLLVNPKYPHNVGAILRSCACYGVPDLRYTGDRLDGRLAALSRIPREERMKGYSKVHWERSMRPFDEFGDHGYTPIAIEVRENCEMLQDFVHPENALYVFGPEDGGLQHVTLRHCHKFVAIPALHCLNLGVAVATVLYDRTVKLNPGARLDVGTTESRGWSMDEESS
;
A
#
# COMPACT_ATOMS: atom_id res chain seq x y z
N MET A 1 -5.35 -16.13 0.72
CA MET A 1 -4.27 -15.20 0.28
C MET A 1 -4.63 -13.80 0.73
N SER A 2 -3.80 -13.15 1.53
CA SER A 2 -4.06 -11.81 2.05
C SER A 2 -2.80 -10.92 1.91
N ALA A 3 -3.02 -9.62 1.84
CA ALA A 3 -1.92 -8.65 1.88
C ALA A 3 -2.25 -7.55 2.90
N ALA A 4 -1.21 -6.98 3.48
CA ALA A 4 -1.26 -5.80 4.30
C ALA A 4 -0.12 -4.84 3.90
N VAL A 5 -0.29 -3.57 4.19
CA VAL A 5 0.71 -2.54 3.94
C VAL A 5 1.12 -1.90 5.27
N LEU A 6 2.42 -1.75 5.47
CA LEU A 6 3.00 -1.04 6.60
C LEU A 6 3.80 0.16 6.08
N LEU A 7 3.44 1.34 6.54
CA LEU A 7 4.17 2.59 6.28
C LEU A 7 4.99 2.95 7.52
N VAL A 8 6.31 3.00 7.37
CA VAL A 8 7.21 3.36 8.48
C VAL A 8 7.37 4.87 8.53
N ASN A 9 6.80 5.48 9.57
CA ASN A 9 6.89 6.92 9.85
C ASN A 9 6.59 7.83 8.62
N PRO A 10 5.45 7.63 7.94
CA PRO A 10 5.09 8.42 6.76
C PRO A 10 4.92 9.89 7.09
N LYS A 11 5.18 10.76 6.11
CA LYS A 11 5.21 12.20 6.32
C LYS A 11 3.97 12.92 5.80
N TYR A 12 3.45 12.50 4.65
CA TYR A 12 2.45 13.29 3.93
C TYR A 12 1.08 12.62 3.88
N PRO A 13 0.02 13.28 4.42
CA PRO A 13 -1.35 12.74 4.41
C PRO A 13 -1.89 12.41 3.01
N HIS A 14 -1.50 13.18 1.96
CA HIS A 14 -1.95 12.91 0.60
C HIS A 14 -1.43 11.57 0.06
N ASN A 15 -0.22 11.15 0.45
CA ASN A 15 0.28 9.82 0.11
C ASN A 15 -0.57 8.74 0.78
N VAL A 16 -0.96 8.93 2.05
CA VAL A 16 -1.82 7.97 2.77
C VAL A 16 -3.18 7.84 2.09
N GLY A 17 -3.77 8.95 1.64
CA GLY A 17 -5.02 8.92 0.88
C GLY A 17 -4.91 8.11 -0.41
N ALA A 18 -3.86 8.35 -1.20
CA ALA A 18 -3.58 7.60 -2.42
C ALA A 18 -3.35 6.09 -2.14
N ILE A 19 -2.65 5.79 -1.04
CA ILE A 19 -2.38 4.42 -0.61
C ILE A 19 -3.67 3.71 -0.16
N LEU A 20 -4.50 4.36 0.64
CA LEU A 20 -5.81 3.82 1.04
C LEU A 20 -6.66 3.48 -0.19
N ARG A 21 -6.65 4.37 -1.20
CA ARG A 21 -7.33 4.12 -2.46
C ARG A 21 -6.76 2.90 -3.19
N SER A 22 -5.45 2.78 -3.27
CA SER A 22 -4.78 1.62 -3.88
C SER A 22 -5.10 0.33 -3.14
N CYS A 23 -5.04 0.33 -1.80
CA CYS A 23 -5.44 -0.81 -0.98
C CYS A 23 -6.88 -1.25 -1.28
N ALA A 24 -7.83 -0.29 -1.32
CA ALA A 24 -9.22 -0.58 -1.65
C ALA A 24 -9.39 -1.15 -3.07
N CYS A 25 -8.63 -0.63 -4.06
CA CYS A 25 -8.69 -1.11 -5.44
C CYS A 25 -8.13 -2.52 -5.62
N TYR A 26 -7.11 -2.89 -4.85
CA TYR A 26 -6.45 -4.19 -4.94
C TYR A 26 -6.87 -5.19 -3.85
N GLY A 27 -7.93 -4.87 -3.09
CA GLY A 27 -8.49 -5.78 -2.09
C GLY A 27 -7.58 -6.02 -0.89
N VAL A 28 -6.76 -5.04 -0.52
CA VAL A 28 -5.88 -5.07 0.67
C VAL A 28 -6.65 -4.49 1.86
N PRO A 29 -7.03 -5.31 2.85
CA PRO A 29 -7.91 -4.88 3.93
C PRO A 29 -7.21 -4.07 5.02
N ASP A 30 -5.89 -4.21 5.16
CA ASP A 30 -5.14 -3.64 6.27
C ASP A 30 -4.01 -2.72 5.82
N LEU A 31 -4.03 -1.51 6.35
CA LEU A 31 -2.96 -0.51 6.26
C LEU A 31 -2.55 -0.08 7.67
N ARG A 32 -1.30 -0.26 8.03
CA ARG A 32 -0.75 0.24 9.29
C ARG A 32 0.31 1.29 9.04
N TYR A 33 0.49 2.19 10.00
CA TYR A 33 1.64 3.09 10.00
C TYR A 33 2.29 3.16 11.39
N THR A 34 3.57 3.48 11.42
CA THR A 34 4.33 3.74 12.65
C THR A 34 4.78 5.20 12.73
N GLY A 35 5.34 5.59 13.87
CA GLY A 35 5.80 6.95 14.08
C GLY A 35 4.66 7.93 14.37
N ASP A 36 4.99 9.21 14.49
CA ASP A 36 4.08 10.28 14.90
C ASP A 36 3.99 11.45 13.91
N ARG A 37 4.82 11.43 12.86
CA ARG A 37 4.90 12.52 11.88
C ARG A 37 3.57 12.77 11.15
N LEU A 38 2.80 11.71 10.97
CA LEU A 38 1.51 11.76 10.30
C LEU A 38 0.42 12.32 11.22
N ASP A 39 0.45 11.97 12.50
CA ASP A 39 -0.61 12.31 13.47
C ASP A 39 -0.82 13.83 13.58
N GLY A 40 0.27 14.58 13.73
CA GLY A 40 0.17 16.04 13.81
C GLY A 40 -0.36 16.70 12.53
N ARG A 41 -0.09 16.08 11.38
CA ARG A 41 -0.59 16.58 10.09
C ARG A 41 -2.04 16.19 9.83
N LEU A 42 -2.45 15.00 10.24
CA LEU A 42 -3.85 14.55 10.18
C LEU A 42 -4.73 15.38 11.11
N ALA A 43 -4.25 15.72 12.31
CA ALA A 43 -4.98 16.58 13.23
C ALA A 43 -5.24 17.98 12.65
N ALA A 44 -4.37 18.50 11.79
CA ALA A 44 -4.54 19.74 11.07
C ALA A 44 -5.52 19.65 9.89
N LEU A 45 -5.87 18.45 9.44
CA LEU A 45 -6.84 18.20 8.38
C LEU A 45 -8.18 17.81 8.98
N SER A 46 -9.25 18.52 8.63
CA SER A 46 -10.60 18.13 9.05
C SER A 46 -11.00 16.76 8.51
N ARG A 47 -10.39 16.32 7.43
CA ARG A 47 -10.58 15.02 6.77
C ARG A 47 -9.55 14.81 5.65
N ILE A 48 -9.37 13.55 5.22
CA ILE A 48 -8.59 13.22 4.02
C ILE A 48 -9.19 13.97 2.81
N PRO A 49 -8.35 14.55 1.93
CA PRO A 49 -8.82 15.27 0.74
C PRO A 49 -9.86 14.47 -0.07
N ARG A 50 -10.83 15.15 -0.63
CA ARG A 50 -11.98 14.53 -1.30
C ARG A 50 -11.53 13.69 -2.51
N GLU A 51 -10.53 14.15 -3.23
CA GLU A 51 -9.96 13.53 -4.43
C GLU A 51 -9.38 12.14 -4.15
N GLU A 52 -8.95 11.91 -2.91
CA GLU A 52 -8.34 10.65 -2.47
C GLU A 52 -9.34 9.72 -1.80
N ARG A 53 -10.56 10.21 -1.54
CA ARG A 53 -11.63 9.41 -0.96
C ARG A 53 -12.47 8.77 -2.07
N MET A 54 -12.65 7.48 -2.02
CA MET A 54 -13.56 6.75 -2.89
C MET A 54 -14.44 5.78 -2.07
N LYS A 55 -15.53 5.31 -2.66
CA LYS A 55 -16.51 4.45 -1.96
C LYS A 55 -15.93 3.17 -1.35
N GLY A 56 -14.73 2.78 -1.64
CA GLY A 56 -14.09 1.55 -1.11
C GLY A 56 -13.13 1.77 0.06
N TYR A 57 -12.70 3.01 0.33
CA TYR A 57 -11.65 3.23 1.32
C TYR A 57 -12.11 2.90 2.76
N SER A 58 -13.40 3.03 3.06
CA SER A 58 -13.97 2.65 4.36
C SER A 58 -13.89 1.15 4.67
N LYS A 59 -13.55 0.33 3.67
CA LYS A 59 -13.31 -1.10 3.83
C LYS A 59 -11.87 -1.44 4.20
N VAL A 60 -10.97 -0.46 4.15
CA VAL A 60 -9.58 -0.61 4.54
C VAL A 60 -9.44 -0.19 5.99
N HIS A 61 -9.07 -1.13 6.83
CA HIS A 61 -8.73 -0.83 8.22
C HIS A 61 -7.36 -0.16 8.26
N TRP A 62 -7.30 1.09 8.72
CA TRP A 62 -6.05 1.82 8.80
C TRP A 62 -5.90 2.50 10.15
N GLU A 63 -4.77 2.28 10.78
CA GLU A 63 -4.46 2.85 12.08
C GLU A 63 -2.96 2.88 12.35
N ARG A 64 -2.58 3.64 13.37
CA ARG A 64 -1.23 3.61 13.91
C ARG A 64 -1.01 2.32 14.70
N SER A 65 0.09 1.62 14.41
CA SER A 65 0.52 0.46 15.19
C SER A 65 1.84 0.74 15.92
N MET A 66 1.94 0.24 17.13
CA MET A 66 3.18 0.29 17.92
C MET A 66 4.01 -0.98 17.75
N ARG A 67 3.39 -2.10 17.35
CA ARG A 67 4.01 -3.42 17.23
C ARG A 67 3.55 -4.17 15.95
N PRO A 68 3.69 -3.54 14.77
CA PRO A 68 3.08 -4.08 13.55
C PRO A 68 3.63 -5.46 13.16
N PHE A 69 4.88 -5.74 13.45
CA PHE A 69 5.49 -7.02 13.10
C PHE A 69 4.96 -8.17 13.97
N ASP A 70 4.64 -7.91 15.24
CA ASP A 70 4.04 -8.92 16.12
C ASP A 70 2.58 -9.15 15.68
N GLU A 71 1.82 -8.08 15.48
CA GLU A 71 0.40 -8.14 15.04
C GLU A 71 0.24 -8.98 13.77
N PHE A 72 1.09 -8.78 12.76
CA PHE A 72 1.02 -9.53 11.50
C PHE A 72 1.75 -10.87 11.56
N GLY A 73 2.80 -10.99 12.37
CA GLY A 73 3.54 -12.23 12.57
C GLY A 73 2.66 -13.35 13.16
N ASP A 74 1.85 -13.02 14.15
CA ASP A 74 0.90 -13.93 14.77
C ASP A 74 -0.16 -14.48 13.78
N HIS A 75 -0.39 -13.76 12.68
CA HIS A 75 -1.30 -14.15 11.60
C HIS A 75 -0.59 -14.77 10.39
N GLY A 76 0.70 -15.09 10.49
CA GLY A 76 1.47 -15.76 9.45
C GLY A 76 1.79 -14.93 8.22
N TYR A 77 1.86 -13.60 8.36
CA TYR A 77 2.31 -12.74 7.28
C TYR A 77 3.83 -12.76 7.14
N THR A 78 4.30 -12.73 5.91
CA THR A 78 5.74 -12.59 5.60
C THR A 78 6.06 -11.09 5.39
N PRO A 79 6.88 -10.48 6.26
CA PRO A 79 7.32 -9.10 6.08
C PRO A 79 8.31 -8.96 4.92
N ILE A 80 8.01 -8.05 4.00
CA ILE A 80 8.77 -7.78 2.78
C ILE A 80 9.11 -6.30 2.74
N ALA A 81 10.40 -5.98 2.83
CA ALA A 81 10.86 -4.60 2.69
C ALA A 81 10.89 -4.20 1.21
N ILE A 82 10.20 -3.11 0.88
CA ILE A 82 10.29 -2.49 -0.46
C ILE A 82 11.36 -1.41 -0.37
N GLU A 83 12.58 -1.78 -0.75
CA GLU A 83 13.77 -0.95 -0.55
C GLU A 83 14.89 -1.34 -1.53
N VAL A 84 15.58 -0.37 -2.07
CA VAL A 84 16.77 -0.60 -2.91
C VAL A 84 17.98 -0.87 -2.03
N ARG A 85 18.51 -2.08 -2.10
CA ARG A 85 19.68 -2.50 -1.34
C ARG A 85 20.44 -3.64 -2.05
N GLU A 86 21.64 -3.95 -1.55
CA GLU A 86 22.37 -5.13 -2.00
C GLU A 86 21.55 -6.40 -1.75
N ASN A 87 21.57 -7.33 -2.70
CA ASN A 87 20.86 -8.61 -2.66
C ASN A 87 19.33 -8.52 -2.55
N CYS A 88 18.72 -7.42 -3.02
CA CYS A 88 17.25 -7.38 -3.20
C CYS A 88 16.85 -8.11 -4.48
N GLU A 89 15.69 -8.72 -4.46
CA GLU A 89 15.03 -9.23 -5.67
C GLU A 89 14.39 -8.05 -6.44
N MET A 90 14.37 -8.13 -7.76
CA MET A 90 13.64 -7.15 -8.55
C MET A 90 12.15 -7.50 -8.57
N LEU A 91 11.28 -6.51 -8.46
CA LEU A 91 9.84 -6.72 -8.34
C LEU A 91 9.27 -7.59 -9.48
N GLN A 92 9.75 -7.41 -10.72
CA GLN A 92 9.27 -8.20 -11.87
C GLN A 92 9.54 -9.72 -11.72
N ASP A 93 10.60 -10.09 -11.00
CA ASP A 93 11.01 -11.48 -10.80
C ASP A 93 10.54 -12.06 -9.46
N PHE A 94 10.05 -11.17 -8.57
CA PHE A 94 9.66 -11.53 -7.22
C PHE A 94 8.41 -12.42 -7.17
N VAL A 95 8.49 -13.50 -6.41
CA VAL A 95 7.35 -14.38 -6.13
C VAL A 95 6.68 -13.94 -4.82
N HIS A 96 5.47 -13.40 -4.94
CA HIS A 96 4.72 -12.93 -3.78
C HIS A 96 4.24 -14.09 -2.90
N PRO A 97 4.46 -14.03 -1.57
CA PRO A 97 3.87 -15.02 -0.66
C PRO A 97 2.35 -14.83 -0.58
N GLU A 98 1.65 -15.88 -0.19
CA GLU A 98 0.20 -15.85 -0.01
C GLU A 98 -0.24 -14.76 0.96
N ASN A 99 0.40 -14.71 2.13
CA ASN A 99 0.17 -13.67 3.12
C ASN A 99 1.42 -12.77 3.19
N ALA A 100 1.28 -11.54 2.73
CA ALA A 100 2.37 -10.58 2.60
C ALA A 100 2.13 -9.30 3.39
N LEU A 101 3.11 -8.91 4.21
CA LEU A 101 3.18 -7.57 4.81
C LEU A 101 4.21 -6.74 4.04
N TYR A 102 3.75 -5.83 3.17
CA TYR A 102 4.64 -4.96 2.42
C TYR A 102 5.02 -3.74 3.25
N VAL A 103 6.32 -3.59 3.50
CA VAL A 103 6.90 -2.57 4.38
C VAL A 103 7.57 -1.49 3.54
N PHE A 104 7.10 -0.26 3.67
CA PHE A 104 7.61 0.90 2.95
C PHE A 104 8.21 1.92 3.92
N GLY A 105 9.34 2.49 3.53
CA GLY A 105 10.01 3.55 4.26
C GLY A 105 9.35 4.93 4.12
N PRO A 106 9.81 5.91 4.92
CA PRO A 106 9.37 7.30 4.80
C PRO A 106 9.83 7.93 3.48
N GLU A 107 9.15 8.99 3.07
CA GLU A 107 9.41 9.69 1.80
C GLU A 107 10.78 10.40 1.73
N ASP A 108 11.38 10.68 2.86
CA ASP A 108 12.63 11.42 2.99
C ASP A 108 13.79 10.57 3.57
N GLY A 109 13.68 9.26 3.47
CA GLY A 109 14.70 8.31 3.90
C GLY A 109 14.27 6.87 3.64
N GLY A 110 15.23 5.96 3.63
CA GLY A 110 14.96 4.53 3.48
C GLY A 110 14.53 3.87 4.81
N LEU A 111 14.27 2.58 4.72
CA LEU A 111 14.01 1.76 5.90
C LEU A 111 15.27 1.61 6.75
N GLN A 112 15.14 1.95 8.04
CA GLN A 112 16.25 1.83 8.99
C GLN A 112 16.49 0.36 9.37
N HIS A 113 17.69 0.06 9.82
CA HIS A 113 18.11 -1.29 10.23
C HIS A 113 17.19 -1.92 11.29
N VAL A 114 16.64 -1.10 12.21
CA VAL A 114 15.69 -1.56 13.22
C VAL A 114 14.40 -2.14 12.61
N THR A 115 13.98 -1.66 11.46
CA THR A 115 12.83 -2.19 10.70
C THR A 115 13.25 -3.36 9.82
N LEU A 116 14.37 -3.22 9.10
CA LEU A 116 14.85 -4.22 8.15
C LEU A 116 15.12 -5.58 8.77
N ARG A 117 15.56 -5.62 10.04
CA ARG A 117 15.80 -6.87 10.76
C ARG A 117 14.55 -7.75 10.96
N HIS A 118 13.36 -7.15 10.82
CA HIS A 118 12.08 -7.87 10.91
C HIS A 118 11.60 -8.36 9.52
N CYS A 119 12.25 -7.91 8.44
CA CYS A 119 11.84 -8.28 7.09
C CYS A 119 12.57 -9.54 6.64
N HIS A 120 11.82 -10.46 6.04
CA HIS A 120 12.37 -11.73 5.57
C HIS A 120 12.77 -11.69 4.10
N LYS A 121 12.23 -10.75 3.34
CA LYS A 121 12.50 -10.55 1.93
C LYS A 121 12.71 -9.06 1.63
N PHE A 122 13.51 -8.80 0.60
CA PHE A 122 13.87 -7.45 0.17
C PHE A 122 13.62 -7.33 -1.32
N VAL A 123 12.82 -6.37 -1.71
CA VAL A 123 12.38 -6.20 -3.10
C VAL A 123 12.57 -4.75 -3.54
N ALA A 124 13.16 -4.57 -4.71
CA ALA A 124 13.30 -3.28 -5.35
C ALA A 124 12.37 -3.14 -6.55
N ILE A 125 11.75 -1.97 -6.67
CA ILE A 125 11.01 -1.60 -7.89
C ILE A 125 12.05 -1.10 -8.91
N PRO A 126 12.12 -1.65 -10.13
CA PRO A 126 13.06 -1.19 -11.14
C PRO A 126 12.66 0.19 -11.67
N ALA A 127 13.25 1.22 -11.11
CA ALA A 127 13.03 2.61 -11.49
C ALA A 127 14.35 3.39 -11.48
N LEU A 128 14.48 4.39 -12.35
CA LEU A 128 15.69 5.22 -12.44
C LEU A 128 15.84 6.15 -11.23
N HIS A 129 14.75 6.50 -10.57
CA HIS A 129 14.72 7.37 -9.40
C HIS A 129 13.71 6.85 -8.38
N CYS A 130 13.80 7.35 -7.14
CA CYS A 130 12.83 7.04 -6.09
C CYS A 130 11.41 7.43 -6.53
N LEU A 131 10.50 6.48 -6.44
CA LEU A 131 9.08 6.72 -6.69
C LEU A 131 8.43 7.46 -5.52
N ASN A 132 7.36 8.19 -5.81
CA ASN A 132 6.45 8.65 -4.76
C ASN A 132 5.90 7.44 -3.99
N LEU A 133 5.73 7.58 -2.67
CA LEU A 133 5.32 6.48 -1.80
C LEU A 133 3.97 5.84 -2.24
N GLY A 134 2.98 6.64 -2.60
CA GLY A 134 1.69 6.13 -3.09
C GLY A 134 1.82 5.37 -4.42
N VAL A 135 2.70 5.86 -5.30
CA VAL A 135 3.00 5.18 -6.58
C VAL A 135 3.72 3.86 -6.33
N ALA A 136 4.71 3.83 -5.43
CA ALA A 136 5.43 2.61 -5.09
C ALA A 136 4.48 1.53 -4.53
N VAL A 137 3.59 1.90 -3.61
CA VAL A 137 2.58 0.98 -3.06
C VAL A 137 1.67 0.46 -4.17
N ALA A 138 1.13 1.34 -5.03
CA ALA A 138 0.25 0.94 -6.13
C ALA A 138 0.94 -0.04 -7.09
N THR A 139 2.22 0.21 -7.40
CA THR A 139 3.03 -0.66 -8.29
C THR A 139 3.19 -2.07 -7.70
N VAL A 140 3.54 -2.17 -6.42
CA VAL A 140 3.70 -3.48 -5.76
C VAL A 140 2.37 -4.24 -5.68
N LEU A 141 1.29 -3.56 -5.35
CA LEU A 141 -0.04 -4.18 -5.26
C LEU A 141 -0.57 -4.61 -6.63
N TYR A 142 -0.30 -3.83 -7.68
CA TYR A 142 -0.60 -4.22 -9.06
C TYR A 142 0.16 -5.48 -9.46
N ASP A 143 1.48 -5.49 -9.28
CA ASP A 143 2.34 -6.63 -9.62
C ASP A 143 1.88 -7.91 -8.89
N ARG A 144 1.61 -7.81 -7.59
CA ARG A 144 1.02 -8.90 -6.82
C ARG A 144 -0.28 -9.42 -7.45
N THR A 145 -1.20 -8.51 -7.77
CA THR A 145 -2.52 -8.87 -8.28
C THR A 145 -2.41 -9.64 -9.59
N VAL A 146 -1.57 -9.16 -10.50
CA VAL A 146 -1.35 -9.79 -11.81
C VAL A 146 -0.70 -11.16 -11.67
N LYS A 147 0.31 -11.29 -10.82
CA LYS A 147 1.06 -12.54 -10.62
C LYS A 147 0.27 -13.61 -9.89
N LEU A 148 -0.53 -13.24 -8.90
CA LEU A 148 -1.34 -14.22 -8.16
C LEU A 148 -2.64 -14.61 -8.88
N ASN A 149 -3.08 -13.83 -9.86
CA ASN A 149 -4.28 -14.10 -10.63
C ASN A 149 -4.00 -14.08 -12.15
N PRO A 150 -3.10 -14.93 -12.66
CA PRO A 150 -2.77 -14.95 -14.07
C PRO A 150 -4.02 -15.30 -14.89
N GLY A 151 -4.42 -14.38 -15.77
CA GLY A 151 -5.60 -14.55 -16.62
C GLY A 151 -6.94 -14.18 -15.97
N ALA A 152 -6.96 -13.80 -14.69
CA ALA A 152 -8.15 -13.20 -14.14
C ALA A 152 -8.38 -11.83 -14.81
N ARG A 153 -9.39 -11.76 -15.65
CA ARG A 153 -10.01 -10.48 -15.92
C ARG A 153 -10.76 -10.13 -14.63
N LEU A 154 -10.26 -9.14 -13.88
CA LEU A 154 -11.07 -8.54 -12.84
C LEU A 154 -12.41 -8.23 -13.49
N ASP A 155 -13.50 -8.73 -12.91
CA ASP A 155 -14.82 -8.26 -13.32
C ASP A 155 -14.88 -6.79 -12.94
N VAL A 156 -14.46 -5.97 -13.89
CA VAL A 156 -14.42 -4.50 -13.74
C VAL A 156 -15.84 -3.94 -13.79
N GLY A 157 -16.83 -4.69 -13.35
CA GLY A 157 -18.21 -4.31 -13.23
C GLY A 157 -18.76 -3.56 -14.45
N THR A 158 -19.98 -3.73 -14.76
CA THR A 158 -20.68 -2.88 -15.76
C THR A 158 -20.62 -1.41 -15.31
N THR A 159 -20.79 -0.47 -16.21
CA THR A 159 -20.83 0.99 -15.95
C THR A 159 -21.75 1.34 -14.78
N GLU A 160 -22.84 0.59 -14.61
CA GLU A 160 -23.81 0.73 -13.52
C GLU A 160 -23.21 0.42 -12.12
N SER A 161 -22.36 -0.59 -12.02
CA SER A 161 -21.69 -0.93 -10.75
C SER A 161 -20.59 0.08 -10.35
N ARG A 162 -20.12 0.90 -11.28
CA ARG A 162 -19.12 1.95 -11.04
C ARG A 162 -19.72 3.29 -10.62
N GLY A 163 -21.03 3.46 -10.70
CA GLY A 163 -21.71 4.72 -10.40
C GLY A 163 -21.34 5.86 -11.36
N TRP A 164 -20.97 5.53 -12.58
CA TRP A 164 -20.79 6.47 -13.66
C TRP A 164 -22.09 6.52 -14.47
N SER A 165 -22.90 7.52 -14.23
CA SER A 165 -23.95 7.90 -15.19
C SER A 165 -23.32 8.72 -16.30
N MET A 166 -23.50 8.29 -17.54
CA MET A 166 -23.08 9.03 -18.74
C MET A 166 -24.10 10.11 -19.15
N ASP A 167 -24.99 10.49 -18.24
CA ASP A 167 -26.19 11.28 -18.58
C ASP A 167 -26.10 12.77 -18.20
N GLU A 168 -24.90 13.36 -18.11
CA GLU A 168 -24.77 14.81 -17.91
C GLU A 168 -23.85 15.50 -18.94
N GLU A 169 -24.03 15.20 -20.22
CA GLU A 169 -23.56 16.08 -21.29
C GLU A 169 -24.62 16.21 -22.38
N SER A 170 -25.74 16.84 -22.08
CA SER A 170 -26.66 17.38 -23.09
C SER A 170 -27.59 18.40 -22.44
N SER A 171 -27.10 19.60 -22.20
CA SER A 171 -27.91 20.83 -22.24
C SER A 171 -26.99 22.05 -22.14
#